data_86bb053bbf7a100c86d277989fc54bb9
#
_entry.id   86bb053bbf7a100c86d277989fc54bb9
#
_cell.length_a   1.000
_cell.length_b   1.000
_cell.length_c   1.000
_cell.angle_alpha   90.00
_cell.angle_beta   90.00
_cell.angle_gamma   90.00
#
_symmetry.space_group_name_H-M   'P 1'
#
loop_
_entity.id
_entity.type
_entity.pdbx_description
1 polymer ?
#
loop_
_entity_poly.entity_id
_entity_poly.type
_entity_poly.pdbx_seq_one_letter_code
_entity_poly.pdbx_strand_id
1 'polypeptide(L)'
;MTRVVSLGLGAIGIAIASVVVNKSDVELIAAVDASDALAGRSLAELVPNAPADITISPDLSSVLDTAEKGVVVQATGSRLVDIAPQLETIIGHGWNVLSTSEELTHARAADSSLAQHLNQLASEMGVTVLGAGVNPGFLMDVLPLVLTGVCLRVDSITVRRIVDTNARRPQLQKKVGVGMTRAAFEADARAGRLGHVGLRQSAYLIADTLGWTNLRYSESLAPVIAEHAMATPIADVPSGDAIGQRQLATLEADGVERVRLELEMYAGADAEDRIQIKGDPSIDQVVAGGVNGDIATAAVISNLVQAVGNARPGLITMADLLPLACASAARASLPA
;
A
#
# COMPACT_ATOMS: atom_id res chain seq x y z
N MET A 1 18.60 -13.62 11.14
CA MET A 1 17.80 -13.36 9.90
C MET A 1 16.34 -13.43 10.29
N THR A 2 15.52 -12.50 9.78
CA THR A 2 14.06 -12.52 10.02
C THR A 2 13.42 -13.48 9.03
N ARG A 3 12.67 -14.46 9.52
CA ARG A 3 11.95 -15.42 8.67
C ARG A 3 10.69 -14.81 8.10
N VAL A 4 10.42 -15.10 6.84
CA VAL A 4 9.27 -14.58 6.10
C VAL A 4 8.48 -15.71 5.46
N VAL A 5 7.17 -15.65 5.61
CA VAL A 5 6.20 -16.40 4.80
C VAL A 5 5.53 -15.41 3.85
N SER A 6 5.54 -15.70 2.55
CA SER A 6 4.81 -14.90 1.55
C SER A 6 3.41 -15.45 1.39
N LEU A 7 2.39 -14.62 1.64
CA LEU A 7 0.97 -14.97 1.48
C LEU A 7 0.33 -14.12 0.37
N GLY A 8 -0.11 -14.78 -0.68
CA GLY A 8 -0.63 -14.16 -1.90
C GLY A 8 0.48 -13.93 -2.94
N LEU A 9 0.42 -14.65 -4.03
CA LEU A 9 1.40 -14.64 -5.13
C LEU A 9 0.82 -14.00 -6.41
N GLY A 10 -0.01 -12.97 -6.23
CA GLY A 10 -0.36 -12.04 -7.30
C GLY A 10 0.85 -11.17 -7.71
N ALA A 11 0.65 -10.27 -8.66
CA ALA A 11 1.74 -9.44 -9.20
C ALA A 11 2.55 -8.70 -8.12
N ILE A 12 1.89 -8.16 -7.08
CA ILE A 12 2.57 -7.44 -5.98
C ILE A 12 3.28 -8.43 -5.06
N GLY A 13 2.66 -9.57 -4.70
CA GLY A 13 3.29 -10.57 -3.86
C GLY A 13 4.54 -11.16 -4.50
N ILE A 14 4.52 -11.47 -5.80
CA ILE A 14 5.69 -11.91 -6.56
C ILE A 14 6.78 -10.84 -6.57
N ALA A 15 6.41 -9.56 -6.80
CA ALA A 15 7.38 -8.47 -6.77
C ALA A 15 8.05 -8.32 -5.39
N ILE A 16 7.29 -8.43 -4.30
CA ILE A 16 7.83 -8.40 -2.94
C ILE A 16 8.74 -9.60 -2.69
N ALA A 17 8.29 -10.81 -2.99
CA ALA A 17 9.08 -12.03 -2.82
C ALA A 17 10.40 -11.95 -3.59
N SER A 18 10.38 -11.41 -4.82
CA SER A 18 11.59 -11.22 -5.66
C SER A 18 12.61 -10.23 -5.04
N VAL A 19 12.15 -9.28 -4.23
CA VAL A 19 13.06 -8.40 -3.47
C VAL A 19 13.55 -9.11 -2.20
N VAL A 20 12.65 -9.76 -1.48
CA VAL A 20 12.93 -10.43 -0.19
C VAL A 20 13.99 -11.53 -0.34
N VAL A 21 13.90 -12.37 -1.36
CA VAL A 21 14.88 -13.46 -1.58
C VAL A 21 16.30 -13.00 -1.82
N ASN A 22 16.50 -11.73 -2.19
CA ASN A 22 17.81 -11.14 -2.44
C ASN A 22 18.35 -10.34 -1.24
N LYS A 23 17.65 -10.31 -0.09
CA LYS A 23 18.10 -9.63 1.13
C LYS A 23 18.89 -10.57 2.01
N SER A 24 20.06 -10.13 2.50
CA SER A 24 20.97 -10.93 3.34
C SER A 24 20.50 -11.09 4.80
N ASP A 25 19.55 -10.26 5.24
CA ASP A 25 19.05 -10.16 6.60
C ASP A 25 17.66 -10.77 6.79
N VAL A 26 17.07 -11.28 5.71
CA VAL A 26 15.74 -11.89 5.64
C VAL A 26 15.85 -13.26 4.99
N GLU A 27 15.07 -14.22 5.47
CA GLU A 27 14.97 -15.58 4.93
C GLU A 27 13.53 -15.87 4.53
N LEU A 28 13.28 -16.03 3.22
CA LEU A 28 11.99 -16.52 2.72
C LEU A 28 11.93 -18.03 2.93
N ILE A 29 11.04 -18.49 3.83
CA ILE A 29 10.99 -19.91 4.23
C ILE A 29 9.78 -20.66 3.67
N ALA A 30 8.73 -19.94 3.26
CA ALA A 30 7.54 -20.58 2.68
C ALA A 30 6.75 -19.57 1.83
N ALA A 31 5.88 -20.11 0.97
CA ALA A 31 4.95 -19.35 0.15
C ALA A 31 3.57 -19.99 0.17
N VAL A 32 2.52 -19.17 0.28
CA VAL A 32 1.13 -19.58 0.36
C VAL A 32 0.29 -18.82 -0.66
N ASP A 33 -0.51 -19.55 -1.45
CA ASP A 33 -1.52 -18.95 -2.33
C ASP A 33 -2.70 -19.92 -2.49
N ALA A 34 -3.92 -19.41 -2.39
CA ALA A 34 -5.14 -20.22 -2.47
C ALA A 34 -5.50 -20.67 -3.90
N SER A 35 -4.76 -20.23 -4.92
CA SER A 35 -5.00 -20.58 -6.31
C SER A 35 -4.60 -22.02 -6.61
N ASP A 36 -5.54 -22.85 -7.07
CA ASP A 36 -5.28 -24.21 -7.52
C ASP A 36 -4.22 -24.26 -8.66
N ALA A 37 -4.10 -23.18 -9.44
CA ALA A 37 -3.12 -23.09 -10.51
C ALA A 37 -1.67 -22.93 -9.99
N LEU A 38 -1.49 -22.53 -8.73
CA LEU A 38 -0.20 -22.32 -8.10
C LEU A 38 0.14 -23.40 -7.07
N ALA A 39 -0.86 -24.04 -6.48
CA ALA A 39 -0.68 -25.08 -5.47
C ALA A 39 0.24 -26.22 -5.95
N GLY A 40 1.24 -26.55 -5.15
CA GLY A 40 2.21 -27.62 -5.43
C GLY A 40 3.34 -27.23 -6.41
N ARG A 41 3.33 -26.03 -7.00
CA ARG A 41 4.42 -25.58 -7.86
C ARG A 41 5.60 -25.06 -7.03
N SER A 42 6.80 -25.11 -7.59
CA SER A 42 7.96 -24.47 -6.97
C SER A 42 7.84 -22.95 -7.06
N LEU A 43 8.16 -22.26 -5.95
CA LEU A 43 8.21 -20.80 -5.95
C LEU A 43 9.26 -20.26 -6.93
N ALA A 44 10.35 -20.98 -7.17
CA ALA A 44 11.39 -20.60 -8.13
C ALA A 44 10.90 -20.46 -9.58
N GLU A 45 9.75 -21.06 -9.93
CA GLU A 45 9.12 -20.87 -11.24
C GLU A 45 8.53 -19.45 -11.42
N LEU A 46 8.20 -18.77 -10.32
CA LEU A 46 7.57 -17.44 -10.30
C LEU A 46 8.53 -16.35 -9.85
N VAL A 47 9.44 -16.70 -8.96
CA VAL A 47 10.35 -15.76 -8.27
C VAL A 47 11.78 -16.21 -8.55
N PRO A 48 12.52 -15.52 -9.43
CA PRO A 48 13.93 -15.82 -9.68
C PRO A 48 14.73 -15.76 -8.38
N ASN A 49 15.69 -16.68 -8.23
CA ASN A 49 16.54 -16.85 -7.05
C ASN A 49 15.82 -17.35 -5.78
N ALA A 50 14.54 -17.67 -5.83
CA ALA A 50 13.88 -18.33 -4.70
C ALA A 50 14.50 -19.73 -4.46
N PRO A 51 14.58 -20.18 -3.19
CA PRO A 51 15.00 -21.55 -2.88
C PRO A 51 14.12 -22.56 -3.65
N ALA A 52 14.77 -23.54 -4.28
CA ALA A 52 14.09 -24.50 -5.16
C ALA A 52 13.18 -25.49 -4.41
N ASP A 53 13.40 -25.64 -3.12
CA ASP A 53 12.65 -26.52 -2.21
C ASP A 53 11.38 -25.86 -1.65
N ILE A 54 11.18 -24.56 -1.85
CA ILE A 54 9.93 -23.90 -1.46
C ILE A 54 8.82 -24.26 -2.45
N THR A 55 7.90 -25.08 -1.97
CA THR A 55 6.66 -25.43 -2.68
C THR A 55 5.52 -24.52 -2.22
N ILE A 56 4.72 -24.00 -3.15
CA ILE A 56 3.58 -23.13 -2.85
C ILE A 56 2.46 -23.97 -2.21
N SER A 57 2.11 -23.64 -0.97
CA SER A 57 1.03 -24.29 -0.22
C SER A 57 -0.30 -23.57 -0.43
N PRO A 58 -1.42 -24.27 -0.59
CA PRO A 58 -2.75 -23.65 -0.49
C PRO A 58 -3.22 -23.47 0.96
N ASP A 59 -2.58 -24.10 1.94
CA ASP A 59 -2.98 -24.13 3.34
C ASP A 59 -2.06 -23.27 4.21
N LEU A 60 -2.57 -22.10 4.60
CA LEU A 60 -1.86 -21.15 5.46
C LEU A 60 -1.59 -21.74 6.84
N SER A 61 -2.60 -22.38 7.47
CA SER A 61 -2.49 -22.87 8.84
C SER A 61 -1.41 -23.95 8.97
N SER A 62 -1.35 -24.90 8.05
CA SER A 62 -0.34 -25.94 8.07
C SER A 62 1.10 -25.40 7.95
N VAL A 63 1.29 -24.33 7.17
CA VAL A 63 2.59 -23.65 7.06
C VAL A 63 2.96 -22.95 8.36
N LEU A 64 2.01 -22.23 8.98
CA LEU A 64 2.25 -21.47 10.22
C LEU A 64 2.48 -22.37 11.43
N ASP A 65 1.94 -23.58 11.45
CA ASP A 65 2.14 -24.57 12.54
C ASP A 65 3.54 -25.17 12.55
N THR A 66 4.13 -25.36 11.39
CA THR A 66 5.39 -26.11 11.22
C THR A 66 6.62 -25.21 11.17
N ALA A 67 6.46 -23.94 10.78
CA ALA A 67 7.57 -23.02 10.60
C ALA A 67 7.93 -22.28 11.91
N GLU A 68 9.20 -21.95 12.09
CA GLU A 68 9.63 -21.06 13.16
C GLU A 68 9.13 -19.63 12.95
N LYS A 69 8.64 -18.99 14.03
CA LYS A 69 7.95 -17.70 13.99
C LYS A 69 8.78 -16.58 13.36
N GLY A 70 8.08 -15.70 12.65
CA GLY A 70 8.66 -14.57 11.94
C GLY A 70 7.59 -13.57 11.51
N VAL A 71 7.62 -13.18 10.25
CA VAL A 71 6.69 -12.22 9.65
C VAL A 71 5.97 -12.85 8.47
N VAL A 72 4.65 -12.80 8.46
CA VAL A 72 3.87 -13.10 7.26
C VAL A 72 3.72 -11.81 6.46
N VAL A 73 4.23 -11.81 5.23
CA VAL A 73 4.00 -10.75 4.25
C VAL A 73 2.77 -11.10 3.45
N GLN A 74 1.66 -10.40 3.72
CA GLN A 74 0.35 -10.67 3.15
C GLN A 74 0.03 -9.68 2.02
N ALA A 75 -0.30 -10.21 0.83
CA ALA A 75 -0.62 -9.45 -0.38
C ALA A 75 -1.85 -10.02 -1.12
N THR A 76 -2.95 -10.24 -0.39
CA THR A 76 -4.14 -10.95 -0.89
C THR A 76 -5.35 -10.07 -1.17
N GLY A 77 -5.45 -8.88 -0.56
CA GLY A 77 -6.62 -8.02 -0.72
C GLY A 77 -6.40 -6.60 -0.22
N SER A 78 -7.32 -5.71 -0.61
CA SER A 78 -7.26 -4.27 -0.30
C SER A 78 -8.12 -3.88 0.90
N ARG A 79 -9.23 -4.61 1.13
CA ARG A 79 -10.23 -4.26 2.16
C ARG A 79 -10.01 -5.04 3.43
N LEU A 80 -10.12 -4.35 4.56
CA LEU A 80 -9.89 -4.92 5.89
C LEU A 80 -10.82 -6.11 6.18
N VAL A 81 -12.11 -5.99 5.85
CA VAL A 81 -13.10 -7.05 6.07
C VAL A 81 -12.79 -8.34 5.30
N ASP A 82 -12.23 -8.21 4.10
CA ASP A 82 -11.93 -9.36 3.23
C ASP A 82 -10.70 -10.14 3.73
N ILE A 83 -9.75 -9.44 4.34
CA ILE A 83 -8.50 -10.05 4.83
C ILE A 83 -8.53 -10.40 6.32
N ALA A 84 -9.53 -9.94 7.08
CA ALA A 84 -9.62 -10.15 8.51
C ALA A 84 -9.50 -11.63 8.94
N PRO A 85 -10.15 -12.61 8.28
CA PRO A 85 -9.99 -14.02 8.65
C PRO A 85 -8.55 -14.53 8.51
N GLN A 86 -7.80 -14.03 7.51
CA GLN A 86 -6.39 -14.36 7.34
C GLN A 86 -5.54 -13.73 8.45
N LEU A 87 -5.81 -12.46 8.79
CA LEU A 87 -5.12 -11.77 9.88
C LEU A 87 -5.34 -12.49 11.21
N GLU A 88 -6.57 -12.86 11.55
CA GLU A 88 -6.90 -13.62 12.75
C GLU A 88 -6.17 -14.96 12.81
N THR A 89 -6.11 -15.68 11.69
CA THR A 89 -5.35 -16.93 11.59
C THR A 89 -3.87 -16.69 11.86
N ILE A 90 -3.24 -15.71 11.21
CA ILE A 90 -1.81 -15.42 11.35
C ILE A 90 -1.49 -15.02 12.79
N ILE A 91 -2.27 -14.10 13.36
CA ILE A 91 -2.12 -13.62 14.73
C ILE A 91 -2.30 -14.76 15.72
N GLY A 92 -3.35 -15.59 15.55
CA GLY A 92 -3.64 -16.74 16.42
C GLY A 92 -2.52 -17.79 16.45
N HIS A 93 -1.74 -17.90 15.37
CA HIS A 93 -0.54 -18.75 15.31
C HIS A 93 0.71 -18.05 15.87
N GLY A 94 0.63 -16.82 16.39
CA GLY A 94 1.74 -16.08 16.98
C GLY A 94 2.75 -15.54 15.96
N TRP A 95 2.29 -15.14 14.78
CA TRP A 95 3.12 -14.54 13.75
C TRP A 95 2.85 -13.05 13.59
N ASN A 96 3.92 -12.27 13.35
CA ASN A 96 3.76 -10.87 12.96
C ASN A 96 3.18 -10.76 11.55
N VAL A 97 2.45 -9.69 11.30
CA VAL A 97 1.83 -9.39 10.00
C VAL A 97 2.39 -8.10 9.41
N LEU A 98 2.82 -8.18 8.17
CA LEU A 98 3.11 -7.03 7.32
C LEU A 98 2.29 -7.14 6.04
N SER A 99 1.32 -6.25 5.84
CA SER A 99 0.32 -6.39 4.79
C SER A 99 0.35 -5.22 3.81
N THR A 100 0.08 -5.53 2.54
CA THR A 100 -0.14 -4.51 1.50
C THR A 100 -1.58 -4.03 1.41
N SER A 101 -2.47 -4.51 2.29
CA SER A 101 -3.87 -4.07 2.31
C SER A 101 -3.96 -2.58 2.60
N GLU A 102 -4.56 -1.85 1.70
CA GLU A 102 -4.69 -0.40 1.78
C GLU A 102 -5.49 0.01 3.02
N GLU A 103 -6.61 -0.66 3.32
CA GLU A 103 -7.42 -0.33 4.49
C GLU A 103 -6.73 -0.63 5.83
N LEU A 104 -5.80 -1.58 5.86
CA LEU A 104 -5.06 -1.91 7.08
C LEU A 104 -4.04 -0.82 7.45
N THR A 105 -3.60 0.04 6.52
CA THR A 105 -2.65 1.13 6.82
C THR A 105 -3.17 2.11 7.87
N HIS A 106 -4.50 2.27 7.94
CA HIS A 106 -5.20 2.94 9.03
C HIS A 106 -6.56 2.26 9.27
N ALA A 107 -6.53 1.09 9.89
CA ALA A 107 -7.67 0.20 10.03
C ALA A 107 -8.89 0.85 10.71
N ARG A 108 -8.68 1.77 11.66
CA ARG A 108 -9.79 2.47 12.35
C ARG A 108 -10.62 3.32 11.41
N ALA A 109 -10.05 3.86 10.34
CA ALA A 109 -10.78 4.63 9.33
C ALA A 109 -11.63 3.72 8.42
N ALA A 110 -11.33 2.43 8.32
CA ALA A 110 -12.12 1.44 7.59
C ALA A 110 -13.23 0.88 8.48
N ASP A 111 -12.87 0.26 9.61
CA ASP A 111 -13.77 -0.32 10.60
C ASP A 111 -13.13 -0.24 12.00
N SER A 112 -13.70 0.62 12.86
CA SER A 112 -13.15 0.85 14.20
C SER A 112 -13.30 -0.36 15.13
N SER A 113 -14.37 -1.13 14.99
CA SER A 113 -14.62 -2.31 15.84
C SER A 113 -13.70 -3.46 15.46
N LEU A 114 -13.54 -3.71 14.18
CA LEU A 114 -12.62 -4.72 13.67
C LEU A 114 -11.15 -4.36 13.98
N ALA A 115 -10.78 -3.09 13.83
CA ALA A 115 -9.45 -2.61 14.20
C ALA A 115 -9.17 -2.81 15.70
N GLN A 116 -10.15 -2.54 16.56
CA GLN A 116 -10.01 -2.77 18.00
C GLN A 116 -9.85 -4.26 18.31
N HIS A 117 -10.65 -5.13 17.69
CA HIS A 117 -10.55 -6.59 17.84
C HIS A 117 -9.16 -7.10 17.43
N LEU A 118 -8.68 -6.74 16.23
CA LEU A 118 -7.35 -7.14 15.74
C LEU A 118 -6.22 -6.63 16.64
N ASN A 119 -6.34 -5.39 17.13
CA ASN A 119 -5.36 -4.83 18.06
C ASN A 119 -5.31 -5.61 19.38
N GLN A 120 -6.47 -5.94 19.94
CA GLN A 120 -6.55 -6.73 21.17
C GLN A 120 -5.93 -8.11 20.96
N LEU A 121 -6.34 -8.82 19.91
CA LEU A 121 -5.83 -10.16 19.60
C LEU A 121 -4.31 -10.14 19.39
N ALA A 122 -3.79 -9.19 18.62
CA ALA A 122 -2.35 -9.06 18.39
C ALA A 122 -1.57 -8.73 19.67
N SER A 123 -2.14 -7.88 20.54
CA SER A 123 -1.53 -7.56 21.84
C SER A 123 -1.48 -8.76 22.78
N GLU A 124 -2.56 -9.55 22.85
CA GLU A 124 -2.64 -10.77 23.67
C GLU A 124 -1.68 -11.85 23.17
N MET A 125 -1.53 -11.99 21.85
CA MET A 125 -0.60 -12.95 21.24
C MET A 125 0.86 -12.46 21.19
N GLY A 126 1.12 -11.22 21.58
CA GLY A 126 2.48 -10.65 21.59
C GLY A 126 3.06 -10.40 20.21
N VAL A 127 2.24 -10.16 19.20
CA VAL A 127 2.64 -9.96 17.80
C VAL A 127 2.24 -8.58 17.26
N THR A 128 2.93 -8.14 16.21
CA THR A 128 2.71 -6.86 15.55
C THR A 128 1.92 -7.06 14.27
N VAL A 129 0.96 -6.15 14.01
CA VAL A 129 0.21 -6.08 12.75
C VAL A 129 0.39 -4.69 12.14
N LEU A 130 0.85 -4.64 10.90
CA LEU A 130 1.09 -3.40 10.16
C LEU A 130 0.57 -3.52 8.72
N GLY A 131 -0.23 -2.54 8.30
CA GLY A 131 -0.49 -2.27 6.88
C GLY A 131 0.50 -1.24 6.34
N ALA A 132 1.08 -1.49 5.17
CA ALA A 132 2.05 -0.61 4.53
C ALA A 132 2.02 -0.71 3.01
N GLY A 133 2.63 0.26 2.35
CA GLY A 133 2.73 0.32 0.89
C GLY A 133 3.25 1.67 0.44
N VAL A 134 3.17 1.96 -0.87
CA VAL A 134 3.55 3.28 -1.37
C VAL A 134 2.42 4.28 -1.27
N ASN A 135 1.19 3.83 -1.45
CA ASN A 135 -0.02 4.66 -1.38
C ASN A 135 -1.27 3.78 -1.16
N PRO A 136 -1.86 3.82 0.05
CA PRO A 136 -1.39 4.46 1.28
C PRO A 136 -0.14 3.81 1.87
N GLY A 137 0.50 4.50 2.82
CA GLY A 137 1.61 3.99 3.63
C GLY A 137 2.95 4.70 3.43
N PHE A 138 3.10 5.58 2.41
CA PHE A 138 4.32 6.37 2.25
C PHE A 138 4.09 7.74 1.59
N LEU A 139 3.81 7.80 0.26
CA LEU A 139 3.86 9.06 -0.50
C LEU A 139 2.79 10.08 -0.12
N MET A 140 1.57 9.61 0.15
CA MET A 140 0.44 10.52 0.40
C MET A 140 0.13 10.70 1.89
N ASP A 141 0.95 10.13 2.78
CA ASP A 141 0.76 10.18 4.23
C ASP A 141 2.09 10.30 5.01
N VAL A 142 2.92 9.25 5.04
CA VAL A 142 4.15 9.21 5.84
C VAL A 142 5.16 10.28 5.42
N LEU A 143 5.41 10.44 4.12
CA LEU A 143 6.36 11.44 3.62
C LEU A 143 5.90 12.88 3.95
N PRO A 144 4.63 13.28 3.74
CA PRO A 144 4.11 14.53 4.28
C PRO A 144 4.35 14.68 5.78
N LEU A 145 4.05 13.64 6.58
CA LEU A 145 4.24 13.69 8.04
C LEU A 145 5.71 13.91 8.42
N VAL A 146 6.65 13.22 7.76
CA VAL A 146 8.10 13.42 8.00
C VAL A 146 8.50 14.86 7.72
N LEU A 147 7.99 15.46 6.64
CA LEU A 147 8.28 16.87 6.30
C LEU A 147 7.74 17.84 7.35
N THR A 148 6.64 17.52 8.05
CA THR A 148 6.13 18.37 9.14
C THR A 148 7.08 18.48 10.34
N GLY A 149 8.03 17.56 10.48
CA GLY A 149 8.97 17.53 11.60
C GLY A 149 9.85 18.78 11.74
N VAL A 150 9.92 19.62 10.70
CA VAL A 150 10.63 20.91 10.73
C VAL A 150 9.69 22.12 10.85
N CYS A 151 8.36 21.90 10.98
CA CYS A 151 7.37 22.94 11.10
C CYS A 151 7.01 23.21 12.57
N LEU A 152 6.96 24.49 12.95
CA LEU A 152 6.42 24.91 14.25
C LEU A 152 4.90 24.83 14.29
N ARG A 153 4.26 24.96 13.12
CA ARG A 153 2.80 24.88 12.94
C ARG A 153 2.49 24.32 11.55
N VAL A 154 1.47 23.49 11.47
CA VAL A 154 0.90 22.99 10.22
C VAL A 154 -0.56 23.40 10.14
N ASP A 155 -0.91 24.16 9.11
CA ASP A 155 -2.28 24.64 8.88
C ASP A 155 -3.05 23.70 7.96
N SER A 156 -2.42 23.23 6.86
CA SER A 156 -2.98 22.23 5.96
C SER A 156 -1.89 21.52 5.15
N ILE A 157 -2.23 20.32 4.65
CA ILE A 157 -1.41 19.50 3.77
C ILE A 157 -2.18 19.20 2.49
N THR A 158 -1.57 19.49 1.34
CA THR A 158 -2.06 19.05 0.03
C THR A 158 -1.04 18.11 -0.58
N VAL A 159 -1.48 16.93 -0.99
CA VAL A 159 -0.65 15.98 -1.73
C VAL A 159 -1.29 15.70 -3.08
N ARG A 160 -0.53 15.91 -4.14
CA ARG A 160 -0.94 15.57 -5.50
C ARG A 160 -0.04 14.48 -6.05
N ARG A 161 -0.64 13.43 -6.54
CA ARG A 161 0.03 12.31 -7.20
C ARG A 161 -0.53 12.13 -8.60
N ILE A 162 0.33 12.23 -9.61
CA ILE A 162 0.00 12.02 -11.03
C ILE A 162 0.77 10.79 -11.52
N VAL A 163 0.06 9.83 -12.10
CA VAL A 163 0.63 8.56 -12.59
C VAL A 163 0.29 8.36 -14.06
N ASP A 164 1.29 8.20 -14.91
CA ASP A 164 1.07 7.73 -16.27
C ASP A 164 0.75 6.23 -16.25
N THR A 165 -0.45 5.89 -16.68
CA THR A 165 -0.91 4.50 -16.72
C THR A 165 -0.34 3.72 -17.90
N ASN A 166 0.20 4.34 -18.93
CA ASN A 166 0.85 3.65 -20.04
C ASN A 166 2.06 2.82 -19.59
N ALA A 167 2.77 3.30 -18.56
CA ALA A 167 3.90 2.61 -17.95
C ALA A 167 3.50 1.54 -16.92
N ARG A 168 2.19 1.27 -16.78
CA ARG A 168 1.66 0.38 -15.75
C ARG A 168 1.06 -0.89 -16.35
N ARG A 169 0.99 -1.96 -15.56
CA ARG A 169 0.41 -3.24 -15.95
C ARG A 169 -1.04 -3.10 -16.45
N PRO A 170 -1.48 -3.94 -17.41
CA PRO A 170 -2.82 -3.85 -18.00
C PRO A 170 -3.98 -3.92 -16.99
N GLN A 171 -3.82 -4.70 -15.91
CA GLN A 171 -4.83 -4.79 -14.86
C GLN A 171 -5.08 -3.45 -14.16
N LEU A 172 -4.03 -2.66 -13.91
CA LEU A 172 -4.18 -1.33 -13.33
C LEU A 172 -4.89 -0.38 -14.32
N GLN A 173 -4.50 -0.38 -15.61
CA GLN A 173 -5.13 0.44 -16.63
C GLN A 173 -6.65 0.17 -16.71
N LYS A 174 -7.06 -1.11 -16.68
CA LYS A 174 -8.48 -1.50 -16.62
C LYS A 174 -9.15 -1.02 -15.33
N LYS A 175 -8.49 -1.20 -14.17
CA LYS A 175 -9.02 -0.79 -12.85
C LYS A 175 -9.28 0.71 -12.76
N VAL A 176 -8.56 1.55 -13.50
CA VAL A 176 -8.75 3.00 -13.54
C VAL A 176 -9.63 3.48 -14.70
N GLY A 177 -10.23 2.56 -15.45
CA GLY A 177 -11.25 2.83 -16.46
C GLY A 177 -10.72 3.26 -17.83
N VAL A 178 -9.46 2.96 -18.19
CA VAL A 178 -8.92 3.23 -19.52
C VAL A 178 -9.73 2.49 -20.59
N GLY A 179 -10.22 3.24 -21.61
CA GLY A 179 -11.01 2.73 -22.71
C GLY A 179 -12.52 2.59 -22.42
N MET A 180 -12.97 2.99 -21.24
CA MET A 180 -14.40 3.00 -20.92
C MET A 180 -15.09 4.22 -21.52
N THR A 181 -16.33 4.07 -21.99
CA THR A 181 -17.17 5.24 -22.27
C THR A 181 -17.42 6.03 -20.99
N ARG A 182 -17.61 7.35 -21.08
CA ARG A 182 -17.94 8.19 -19.92
C ARG A 182 -19.11 7.60 -19.10
N ALA A 183 -20.19 7.19 -19.76
CA ALA A 183 -21.38 6.65 -19.09
C ALA A 183 -21.08 5.34 -18.33
N ALA A 184 -20.29 4.44 -18.93
CA ALA A 184 -19.88 3.19 -18.27
C ALA A 184 -18.98 3.48 -17.06
N PHE A 185 -18.01 4.39 -17.20
CA PHE A 185 -17.16 4.82 -16.09
C PHE A 185 -17.99 5.37 -14.92
N GLU A 186 -18.91 6.29 -15.18
CA GLU A 186 -19.78 6.90 -14.15
C GLU A 186 -20.69 5.86 -13.47
N ALA A 187 -21.18 4.86 -14.23
CA ALA A 187 -21.96 3.77 -13.66
C ALA A 187 -21.13 2.88 -12.73
N ASP A 188 -19.90 2.55 -13.15
CA ASP A 188 -18.99 1.73 -12.37
C ASP A 188 -18.44 2.48 -11.14
N ALA A 189 -18.18 3.77 -11.27
CA ALA A 189 -17.78 4.62 -10.15
C ALA A 189 -18.89 4.69 -9.07
N ARG A 190 -20.16 4.91 -9.48
CA ARG A 190 -21.32 4.90 -8.54
C ARG A 190 -21.53 3.54 -7.88
N ALA A 191 -21.18 2.46 -8.57
CA ALA A 191 -21.26 1.10 -8.01
C ALA A 191 -20.04 0.70 -7.16
N GLY A 192 -19.06 1.59 -6.97
CA GLY A 192 -17.84 1.33 -6.19
C GLY A 192 -16.91 0.30 -6.83
N ARG A 193 -17.01 0.06 -8.15
CA ARG A 193 -16.12 -0.86 -8.89
C ARG A 193 -14.86 -0.21 -9.37
N LEU A 194 -14.81 1.12 -9.45
CA LEU A 194 -13.64 1.93 -9.79
C LEU A 194 -13.16 2.72 -8.58
N GLY A 195 -11.97 3.25 -8.69
CA GLY A 195 -11.33 4.05 -7.66
C GLY A 195 -10.17 3.31 -6.99
N HIS A 196 -9.29 4.10 -6.43
CA HIS A 196 -8.18 3.61 -5.61
C HIS A 196 -8.61 3.57 -4.14
N VAL A 197 -8.42 2.43 -3.49
CA VAL A 197 -8.64 2.29 -2.05
C VAL A 197 -7.46 2.90 -1.30
N GLY A 198 -7.72 3.67 -0.22
CA GLY A 198 -6.65 4.10 0.69
C GLY A 198 -6.50 5.61 0.89
N LEU A 199 -7.11 6.49 0.08
CA LEU A 199 -7.02 7.94 0.32
C LEU A 199 -7.62 8.32 1.68
N ARG A 200 -8.69 7.64 2.08
CA ARG A 200 -9.28 7.80 3.42
C ARG A 200 -8.27 7.47 4.50
N GLN A 201 -7.56 6.35 4.38
CA GLN A 201 -6.56 5.89 5.34
C GLN A 201 -5.43 6.90 5.47
N SER A 202 -4.89 7.39 4.34
CA SER A 202 -3.84 8.42 4.34
C SER A 202 -4.31 9.71 5.02
N ALA A 203 -5.53 10.19 4.70
CA ALA A 203 -6.06 11.41 5.31
C ALA A 203 -6.23 11.28 6.82
N TYR A 204 -6.75 10.15 7.30
CA TYR A 204 -6.92 9.91 8.74
C TYR A 204 -5.58 9.67 9.46
N LEU A 205 -4.59 9.00 8.82
CA LEU A 205 -3.26 8.84 9.39
C LEU A 205 -2.59 10.21 9.62
N ILE A 206 -2.71 11.12 8.65
CA ILE A 206 -2.21 12.50 8.79
C ILE A 206 -2.91 13.21 9.94
N ALA A 207 -4.24 13.16 9.97
CA ALA A 207 -5.03 13.86 10.99
C ALA A 207 -4.74 13.36 12.41
N ASP A 208 -4.72 12.05 12.61
CA ASP A 208 -4.47 11.44 13.90
C ASP A 208 -3.05 11.77 14.41
N THR A 209 -2.06 11.71 13.49
CA THR A 209 -0.66 12.02 13.85
C THR A 209 -0.46 13.49 14.22
N LEU A 210 -1.17 14.42 13.56
CA LEU A 210 -1.11 15.86 13.86
C LEU A 210 -2.08 16.28 14.96
N GLY A 211 -2.86 15.35 15.52
CA GLY A 211 -3.79 15.61 16.62
C GLY A 211 -5.03 16.42 16.22
N TRP A 212 -5.42 16.39 14.95
CA TRP A 212 -6.65 17.05 14.48
C TRP A 212 -7.88 16.24 14.86
N THR A 213 -8.93 16.94 15.28
CA THR A 213 -10.18 16.34 15.79
C THR A 213 -11.40 16.88 15.05
N ASN A 214 -12.61 16.38 15.38
CA ASN A 214 -13.87 16.76 14.73
C ASN A 214 -13.79 16.61 13.20
N LEU A 215 -13.35 15.44 12.78
CA LEU A 215 -13.00 15.14 11.39
C LEU A 215 -14.24 14.89 10.52
N ARG A 216 -14.23 15.50 9.33
CA ARG A 216 -15.22 15.23 8.28
C ARG A 216 -14.50 14.92 6.97
N TYR A 217 -14.66 13.68 6.50
CA TYR A 217 -14.07 13.20 5.26
C TYR A 217 -15.05 13.28 4.09
N SER A 218 -14.56 13.66 2.92
CA SER A 218 -15.28 13.54 1.65
C SER A 218 -14.37 13.06 0.53
N GLU A 219 -14.94 12.36 -0.43
CA GLU A 219 -14.20 11.81 -1.58
C GLU A 219 -15.05 11.86 -2.84
N SER A 220 -14.43 12.11 -3.97
CA SER A 220 -15.05 12.09 -5.29
C SER A 220 -14.16 11.43 -6.32
N LEU A 221 -14.78 10.77 -7.30
CA LEU A 221 -14.12 10.08 -8.42
C LEU A 221 -14.72 10.56 -9.74
N ALA A 222 -13.87 10.95 -10.68
CA ALA A 222 -14.26 11.40 -12.01
C ALA A 222 -13.36 10.78 -13.08
N PRO A 223 -13.87 10.55 -14.32
CA PRO A 223 -13.04 10.13 -15.43
C PRO A 223 -12.14 11.27 -15.90
N VAL A 224 -10.93 10.94 -16.36
CA VAL A 224 -10.15 11.80 -17.25
C VAL A 224 -10.51 11.41 -18.68
N ILE A 225 -10.96 12.38 -19.46
CA ILE A 225 -11.51 12.15 -20.79
C ILE A 225 -10.49 12.50 -21.87
N ALA A 226 -10.37 11.64 -22.87
CA ALA A 226 -9.55 11.89 -24.06
C ALA A 226 -10.10 13.09 -24.86
N GLU A 227 -9.31 14.13 -25.03
CA GLU A 227 -9.67 15.26 -25.91
C GLU A 227 -9.59 14.87 -27.40
N HIS A 228 -8.66 14.01 -27.74
CA HIS A 228 -8.44 13.42 -29.06
C HIS A 228 -8.33 11.91 -28.96
N ALA A 229 -8.61 11.21 -30.08
CA ALA A 229 -8.37 9.76 -30.11
C ALA A 229 -6.90 9.46 -29.87
N MET A 230 -6.63 8.48 -29.01
CA MET A 230 -5.28 8.05 -28.63
C MET A 230 -5.16 6.54 -28.50
N ALA A 231 -4.00 5.98 -28.86
CA ALA A 231 -3.66 4.60 -28.57
C ALA A 231 -3.07 4.46 -27.15
N THR A 232 -3.51 3.42 -26.44
CA THR A 232 -2.93 3.02 -25.15
C THR A 232 -2.46 1.57 -25.25
N PRO A 233 -1.65 1.07 -24.32
CA PRO A 233 -1.22 -0.33 -24.34
C PRO A 233 -2.35 -1.37 -24.30
N ILE A 234 -3.56 -1.00 -23.89
CA ILE A 234 -4.70 -1.93 -23.73
C ILE A 234 -5.88 -1.66 -24.67
N ALA A 235 -5.96 -0.48 -25.28
CA ALA A 235 -7.08 -0.10 -26.14
C ALA A 235 -6.76 1.14 -26.99
N ASP A 236 -7.39 1.25 -28.16
CA ASP A 236 -7.55 2.50 -28.88
C ASP A 236 -8.73 3.25 -28.25
N VAL A 237 -8.48 4.44 -27.70
CA VAL A 237 -9.49 5.22 -26.97
C VAL A 237 -9.98 6.38 -27.88
N PRO A 238 -11.26 6.40 -28.25
CA PRO A 238 -11.86 7.50 -28.97
C PRO A 238 -11.87 8.81 -28.15
N SER A 239 -11.92 9.96 -28.84
CA SER A 239 -12.24 11.24 -28.19
C SER A 239 -13.59 11.15 -27.48
N GLY A 240 -13.65 11.63 -26.23
CA GLY A 240 -14.84 11.59 -25.40
C GLY A 240 -14.90 10.40 -24.42
N ASP A 241 -14.06 9.38 -24.60
CA ASP A 241 -13.96 8.22 -23.72
C ASP A 241 -12.89 8.41 -22.64
N ALA A 242 -12.92 7.60 -21.59
CA ALA A 242 -12.04 7.71 -20.44
C ALA A 242 -10.64 7.16 -20.75
N ILE A 243 -9.61 7.93 -20.42
CA ILE A 243 -8.19 7.53 -20.43
C ILE A 243 -7.66 7.25 -19.03
N GLY A 244 -8.52 7.27 -18.02
CA GLY A 244 -8.18 7.05 -16.64
C GLY A 244 -9.11 7.79 -15.70
N GLN A 245 -8.63 8.02 -14.47
CA GLN A 245 -9.42 8.62 -13.39
C GLN A 245 -8.70 9.77 -12.69
N ARG A 246 -9.50 10.66 -12.08
CA ARG A 246 -9.09 11.62 -11.07
C ARG A 246 -9.91 11.38 -9.82
N GLN A 247 -9.23 11.21 -8.69
CA GLN A 247 -9.84 10.98 -7.38
C GLN A 247 -9.36 12.08 -6.43
N LEU A 248 -10.31 12.72 -5.77
CA LEU A 248 -10.06 13.80 -4.83
C LEU A 248 -10.62 13.39 -3.47
N ALA A 249 -9.79 13.40 -2.45
CA ALA A 249 -10.21 13.26 -1.06
C ALA A 249 -9.87 14.53 -0.28
N THR A 250 -10.82 14.95 0.58
CA THR A 250 -10.59 16.05 1.52
C THR A 250 -10.97 15.62 2.93
N LEU A 251 -10.24 16.16 3.90
CA LEU A 251 -10.56 15.99 5.31
C LEU A 251 -10.54 17.36 5.99
N GLU A 252 -11.68 17.71 6.57
CA GLU A 252 -11.85 18.89 7.41
C GLU A 252 -11.64 18.52 8.88
N ALA A 253 -11.03 19.42 9.64
CA ALA A 253 -11.03 19.38 11.09
C ALA A 253 -11.57 20.71 11.61
N ASP A 254 -12.54 20.66 12.52
CA ASP A 254 -13.27 21.85 13.04
C ASP A 254 -13.83 22.76 11.93
N GLY A 255 -14.31 22.16 10.82
CA GLY A 255 -14.89 22.86 9.68
C GLY A 255 -13.88 23.54 8.74
N VAL A 256 -12.59 23.30 8.92
CA VAL A 256 -11.51 23.81 8.06
C VAL A 256 -10.86 22.66 7.29
N GLU A 257 -10.71 22.79 5.96
CA GLU A 257 -9.98 21.81 5.16
C GLU A 257 -8.51 21.76 5.60
N ARG A 258 -8.11 20.61 6.13
CA ARG A 258 -6.76 20.35 6.64
C ARG A 258 -5.95 19.45 5.73
N VAL A 259 -6.59 18.48 5.12
CA VAL A 259 -5.94 17.54 4.19
C VAL A 259 -6.67 17.56 2.85
N ARG A 260 -5.90 17.65 1.77
CA ARG A 260 -6.34 17.47 0.39
C ARG A 260 -5.44 16.47 -0.30
N LEU A 261 -6.01 15.35 -0.79
CA LEU A 261 -5.29 14.33 -1.52
C LEU A 261 -5.85 14.22 -2.93
N GLU A 262 -5.02 14.49 -3.92
CA GLU A 262 -5.37 14.47 -5.35
C GLU A 262 -4.61 13.32 -6.02
N LEU A 263 -5.32 12.30 -6.48
CA LEU A 263 -4.76 11.16 -7.19
C LEU A 263 -5.26 11.15 -8.62
N GLU A 264 -4.37 11.35 -9.58
CA GLU A 264 -4.66 11.29 -11.01
C GLU A 264 -3.91 10.12 -11.63
N MET A 265 -4.62 9.24 -12.31
CA MET A 265 -4.07 8.05 -12.95
C MET A 265 -4.67 7.95 -14.35
N TYR A 266 -3.93 8.35 -15.37
CA TYR A 266 -4.43 8.35 -16.76
C TYR A 266 -3.31 8.14 -17.77
N ALA A 267 -3.67 7.72 -18.99
CA ALA A 267 -2.74 7.45 -20.08
C ALA A 267 -2.13 8.75 -20.60
N GLY A 268 -0.80 8.78 -20.73
CA GLY A 268 -0.04 9.94 -21.22
C GLY A 268 0.09 11.08 -20.20
N ALA A 269 -0.08 10.79 -18.90
CA ALA A 269 0.11 11.78 -17.85
C ALA A 269 1.58 12.18 -17.70
N ASP A 270 1.83 13.45 -17.39
CA ASP A 270 3.13 13.93 -16.94
C ASP A 270 3.29 13.61 -15.44
N ALA A 271 3.97 12.51 -15.16
CA ALA A 271 4.01 11.92 -13.83
C ALA A 271 4.77 12.80 -12.81
N GLU A 272 4.15 13.07 -11.68
CA GLU A 272 4.73 13.87 -10.59
C GLU A 272 4.09 13.46 -9.25
N ASP A 273 4.88 13.47 -8.17
CA ASP A 273 4.35 13.49 -6.80
C ASP A 273 4.74 14.85 -6.15
N ARG A 274 3.75 15.59 -5.65
CA ARG A 274 3.96 16.90 -5.02
C ARG A 274 3.29 16.98 -3.66
N ILE A 275 4.02 17.50 -2.68
CA ILE A 275 3.55 17.71 -1.30
C ILE A 275 3.67 19.19 -0.98
N GLN A 276 2.57 19.79 -0.58
CA GLN A 276 2.51 21.18 -0.16
C GLN A 276 2.00 21.25 1.28
N ILE A 277 2.80 21.80 2.18
CA ILE A 277 2.45 22.05 3.57
C ILE A 277 2.32 23.55 3.75
N LYS A 278 1.12 24.01 4.12
CA LYS A 278 0.91 25.36 4.61
C LYS A 278 1.16 25.38 6.11
N GLY A 279 2.05 26.23 6.58
CA GLY A 279 2.47 26.24 7.98
C GLY A 279 3.62 27.21 8.20
N ASP A 280 4.36 27.00 9.28
CA ASP A 280 5.54 27.79 9.63
C ASP A 280 6.73 26.84 9.93
N PRO A 281 7.71 26.75 9.02
CA PRO A 281 7.71 27.24 7.64
C PRO A 281 6.74 26.48 6.73
N SER A 282 6.37 27.10 5.59
CA SER A 282 5.68 26.38 4.50
C SER A 282 6.67 25.57 3.68
N ILE A 283 6.22 24.41 3.18
CA ILE A 283 7.03 23.49 2.37
C ILE A 283 6.32 23.20 1.05
N ASP A 284 7.08 23.16 -0.04
CA ASP A 284 6.64 22.67 -1.34
C ASP A 284 7.71 21.70 -1.88
N GLN A 285 7.41 20.40 -1.81
CA GLN A 285 8.30 19.30 -2.19
C GLN A 285 7.79 18.61 -3.44
N VAL A 286 8.68 18.38 -4.40
CA VAL A 286 8.37 17.67 -5.64
C VAL A 286 9.28 16.46 -5.80
N VAL A 287 8.69 15.33 -6.17
CA VAL A 287 9.38 14.16 -6.70
C VAL A 287 9.14 14.13 -8.21
N ALA A 288 10.10 14.66 -8.95
CA ALA A 288 10.02 14.78 -10.41
C ALA A 288 9.91 13.40 -11.07
N GLY A 289 9.00 13.26 -12.03
CA GLY A 289 8.72 11.99 -12.70
C GLY A 289 7.90 11.00 -11.85
N GLY A 290 7.60 11.35 -10.61
CA GLY A 290 6.83 10.51 -9.68
C GLY A 290 7.51 9.19 -9.33
N VAL A 291 6.90 8.42 -8.44
CA VAL A 291 7.42 7.13 -7.98
C VAL A 291 6.61 5.98 -8.59
N ASN A 292 7.27 4.99 -9.18
CA ASN A 292 6.60 3.78 -9.66
C ASN A 292 6.01 2.98 -8.50
N GLY A 293 4.68 2.83 -8.47
CA GLY A 293 3.96 2.25 -7.35
C GLY A 293 4.26 0.78 -7.10
N ASP A 294 4.48 -0.03 -8.15
CA ASP A 294 4.71 -1.47 -7.98
C ASP A 294 6.12 -1.71 -7.39
N ILE A 295 7.12 -1.01 -7.89
CA ILE A 295 8.50 -1.07 -7.36
C ILE A 295 8.56 -0.53 -5.93
N ALA A 296 7.95 0.63 -5.70
CA ALA A 296 8.00 1.28 -4.40
C ALA A 296 7.26 0.49 -3.32
N THR A 297 6.11 -0.14 -3.64
CA THR A 297 5.42 -1.01 -2.69
C THR A 297 6.31 -2.19 -2.29
N ALA A 298 6.93 -2.87 -3.24
CA ALA A 298 7.85 -3.96 -2.95
C ALA A 298 9.03 -3.49 -2.09
N ALA A 299 9.58 -2.31 -2.37
CA ALA A 299 10.66 -1.71 -1.59
C ALA A 299 10.23 -1.39 -0.15
N VAL A 300 9.09 -0.68 0.03
CA VAL A 300 8.57 -0.32 1.36
C VAL A 300 8.35 -1.58 2.20
N ILE A 301 7.62 -2.56 1.67
CA ILE A 301 7.34 -3.80 2.39
C ILE A 301 8.64 -4.52 2.76
N SER A 302 9.55 -4.72 1.82
CA SER A 302 10.79 -5.44 2.10
C SER A 302 11.71 -4.74 3.10
N ASN A 303 11.68 -3.40 3.16
CA ASN A 303 12.45 -2.60 4.12
C ASN A 303 11.84 -2.64 5.54
N LEU A 304 10.55 -2.97 5.67
CA LEU A 304 9.84 -3.02 6.95
C LEU A 304 9.90 -4.39 7.65
N VAL A 305 10.29 -5.45 6.97
CA VAL A 305 10.26 -6.82 7.53
C VAL A 305 10.93 -6.90 8.90
N GLN A 306 12.14 -6.39 9.04
CA GLN A 306 12.86 -6.40 10.33
C GLN A 306 12.22 -5.47 11.37
N ALA A 307 11.76 -4.29 10.93
CA ALA A 307 11.15 -3.33 11.83
C ALA A 307 9.87 -3.89 12.46
N VAL A 308 9.03 -4.58 11.66
CA VAL A 308 7.81 -5.23 12.15
C VAL A 308 8.14 -6.37 13.11
N GLY A 309 9.15 -7.19 12.80
CA GLY A 309 9.59 -8.28 13.68
C GLY A 309 10.08 -7.82 15.06
N ASN A 310 10.47 -6.55 15.20
CA ASN A 310 11.00 -5.96 16.43
C ASN A 310 10.09 -4.87 17.04
N ALA A 311 8.94 -4.61 16.43
CA ALA A 311 8.03 -3.57 16.89
C ALA A 311 7.21 -4.02 18.13
N ARG A 312 6.56 -3.05 18.78
CA ARG A 312 5.65 -3.35 19.89
C ARG A 312 4.47 -4.19 19.43
N PRO A 313 3.97 -5.12 20.23
CA PRO A 313 2.75 -5.86 19.94
C PRO A 313 1.54 -4.96 19.73
N GLY A 314 0.58 -5.45 18.94
CA GLY A 314 -0.66 -4.78 18.61
C GLY A 314 -0.74 -4.32 17.16
N LEU A 315 -1.85 -3.69 16.82
CA LEU A 315 -2.06 -3.02 15.54
C LEU A 315 -1.37 -1.65 15.57
N ILE A 316 -0.40 -1.47 14.69
CA ILE A 316 0.37 -0.23 14.57
C ILE A 316 0.19 0.38 13.19
N THR A 317 0.60 1.62 13.04
CA THR A 317 0.65 2.35 11.77
C THR A 317 2.08 2.66 11.36
N MET A 318 2.27 3.11 10.14
CA MET A 318 3.59 3.55 9.66
C MET A 318 4.16 4.72 10.47
N ALA A 319 3.30 5.57 11.08
CA ALA A 319 3.76 6.66 11.95
C ALA A 319 4.45 6.16 13.24
N ASP A 320 4.18 4.92 13.67
CA ASP A 320 4.83 4.30 14.82
C ASP A 320 6.27 3.80 14.52
N LEU A 321 6.64 3.68 13.23
CA LEU A 321 7.93 3.10 12.79
C LEU A 321 8.88 4.09 12.10
N LEU A 322 8.68 5.38 12.23
CA LEU A 322 9.56 6.39 11.63
C LEU A 322 10.91 6.48 12.39
N PRO A 323 12.04 6.75 11.66
CA PRO A 323 12.15 6.94 10.22
C PRO A 323 12.26 5.63 9.44
N LEU A 324 11.61 5.55 8.25
CA LEU A 324 11.80 4.49 7.28
C LEU A 324 13.02 4.80 6.41
N ALA A 325 13.95 3.86 6.29
CA ALA A 325 15.11 3.98 5.43
C ALA A 325 15.30 2.74 4.55
N CYS A 326 16.03 2.89 3.45
CA CYS A 326 16.43 1.75 2.63
C CYS A 326 17.35 0.82 3.44
N ALA A 327 16.87 -0.39 3.72
CA ALA A 327 17.67 -1.45 4.29
C ALA A 327 18.52 -2.09 3.15
N SER A 328 19.72 -1.55 2.94
CA SER A 328 20.64 -2.08 1.93
C SER A 328 21.07 -3.51 2.27
N ALA A 329 20.98 -4.41 1.31
CA ALA A 329 21.35 -5.82 1.45
C ALA A 329 22.88 -6.05 1.62
N ALA A 330 23.70 -5.02 1.45
CA ALA A 330 25.14 -5.09 1.70
C ALA A 330 25.57 -3.82 2.43
N ARG A 331 25.87 -3.93 3.71
CA ARG A 331 26.96 -3.11 4.23
C ARG A 331 28.24 -3.67 3.59
N ALA A 332 28.52 -3.25 2.37
CA ALA A 332 29.90 -3.26 1.92
C ALA A 332 30.69 -2.53 3.00
N SER A 333 31.62 -3.20 3.65
CA SER A 333 32.56 -2.58 4.55
C SER A 333 33.16 -1.41 3.80
N LEU A 334 32.80 -0.19 4.17
CA LEU A 334 33.56 0.97 3.74
C LEU A 334 35.00 0.73 4.22
N PRO A 335 36.02 0.76 3.33
CA PRO A 335 37.40 0.73 3.77
C PRO A 335 37.61 1.92 4.70
N ALA A 336 38.30 1.67 5.82
CA ALA A 336 38.64 2.66 6.84
C ALA A 336 39.51 3.79 6.26
#